data_9e3877b9d3323f2cc545c6f455c1cb62
#
_entry.id   9e3877b9d3323f2cc545c6f455c1cb62
#
_cell.length_a   1.000
_cell.length_b   1.000
_cell.length_c   1.000
_cell.angle_alpha   90.00
_cell.angle_beta   90.00
_cell.angle_gamma   90.00
#
_symmetry.space_group_name_H-M   'P 1'
#
loop_
_entity.id
_entity.type
_entity.pdbx_description
1 polymer ?
#
loop_
_entity_poly.entity_id
_entity_poly.type
_entity_poly.pdbx_seq_one_letter_code
_entity_poly.pdbx_strand_id
1 'polypeptide(L)'
;RNRERLLIAEVRATSIETLRQMVASGAGVTLLPELATRGIHAHTRGVAVRPFAKPTPTRTIGAIWRKSSPRHLAIEQVAQVIREHGL
;
A
#
# COMPACT_ATOMS: atom_id res chain seq x y z
N ARG A 1 27.91 11.08 0.40
CA ARG A 1 26.78 10.58 0.74
C ARG A 1 26.76 9.16 1.07
N ASN A 2 25.95 8.83 1.92
CA ASN A 2 26.01 7.51 2.54
C ASN A 2 25.22 6.44 1.84
N ARG A 3 24.48 6.79 0.81
CA ARG A 3 23.66 5.79 0.16
C ARG A 3 24.45 4.66 -0.45
N GLU A 4 25.69 4.90 -0.81
CA GLU A 4 26.52 3.84 -1.34
C GLU A 4 26.83 2.80 -0.31
N ARG A 5 26.67 3.15 0.94
CA ARG A 5 27.03 2.25 2.01
C ARG A 5 25.84 1.65 2.70
N LEU A 6 24.66 1.87 2.14
CA LEU A 6 23.50 1.25 2.71
C LEU A 6 23.57 -0.24 2.54
N LEU A 7 23.43 -0.92 3.65
CA LEU A 7 23.23 -2.35 3.60
C LEU A 7 21.76 -2.58 3.28
N ILE A 8 21.54 -3.19 2.16
CA ILE A 8 20.19 -3.50 1.76
C ILE A 8 19.86 -4.87 2.30
N ALA A 9 19.20 -4.87 3.44
CA ALA A 9 18.72 -6.10 4.01
C ALA A 9 17.25 -6.21 3.68
N GLU A 10 16.90 -7.27 3.00
CA GLU A 10 15.51 -7.48 2.63
C GLU A 10 14.81 -8.19 3.75
N VAL A 11 13.87 -7.48 4.37
CA VAL A 11 12.99 -8.04 5.37
C VAL A 11 11.58 -7.97 4.82
N ARG A 12 10.88 -9.08 4.83
CA ARG A 12 9.54 -9.17 4.24
C ARG A 12 8.50 -9.38 5.31
N ALA A 13 7.33 -8.86 5.05
CA ALA A 13 6.18 -9.08 5.89
C ALA A 13 4.96 -9.26 5.00
N THR A 14 3.95 -9.94 5.53
CA THR A 14 2.77 -10.26 4.75
C THR A 14 1.66 -9.24 4.90
N SER A 15 1.83 -8.24 5.76
CA SER A 15 0.80 -7.23 5.94
C SER A 15 1.43 -5.87 6.14
N ILE A 16 0.68 -4.84 5.76
CA ILE A 16 1.09 -3.46 5.94
C ILE A 16 1.21 -3.12 7.43
N GLU A 17 0.34 -3.68 8.25
CA GLU A 17 0.37 -3.41 9.67
C GLU A 17 1.67 -3.92 10.30
N THR A 18 2.09 -5.12 9.89
CA THR A 18 3.36 -5.67 10.35
C THR A 18 4.53 -4.79 9.89
N LEU A 19 4.49 -4.31 8.64
CA LEU A 19 5.53 -3.42 8.14
C LEU A 19 5.60 -2.13 8.96
N ARG A 20 4.46 -1.56 9.32
CA ARG A 20 4.45 -0.37 10.16
C ARG A 20 5.13 -0.61 11.50
N GLN A 21 4.81 -1.73 12.13
CA GLN A 21 5.41 -2.04 13.42
C GLN A 21 6.90 -2.27 13.32
N MET A 22 7.35 -2.88 12.24
CA MET A 22 8.77 -3.08 12.00
C MET A 22 9.50 -1.75 11.85
N VAL A 23 8.92 -0.82 11.10
CA VAL A 23 9.50 0.50 10.94
C VAL A 23 9.52 1.24 12.29
N ALA A 24 8.44 1.13 13.05
CA ALA A 24 8.35 1.76 14.36
C ALA A 24 9.43 1.24 15.31
N SER A 25 9.84 -0.01 15.15
CA SER A 25 10.88 -0.59 15.99
C SER A 25 12.30 -0.26 15.52
N GLY A 26 12.42 0.50 14.43
CA GLY A 26 13.73 0.90 13.94
C GLY A 26 14.31 -0.03 12.87
N ALA A 27 13.49 -0.91 12.31
CA ALA A 27 13.99 -1.86 11.32
C ALA A 27 14.34 -1.24 9.97
N GLY A 28 13.93 0.01 9.73
CA GLY A 28 14.27 0.68 8.48
C GLY A 28 13.13 1.50 7.93
N VAL A 29 13.02 1.56 6.62
CA VAL A 29 11.98 2.32 5.93
C VAL A 29 11.22 1.40 4.99
N THR A 30 10.02 1.80 4.66
CA THR A 30 9.20 1.06 3.71
C THR A 30 8.35 2.01 2.90
N LEU A 31 7.67 1.47 1.91
CA LEU A 31 6.72 2.22 1.09
C LEU A 31 5.32 1.83 1.47
N LEU A 32 4.44 2.82 1.51
CA LEU A 32 3.03 2.59 1.78
C LEU A 32 2.19 3.21 0.66
N PRO A 33 1.14 2.53 0.22
CA PRO A 33 0.17 3.17 -0.66
C PRO A 33 -0.56 4.27 0.11
N GLU A 34 -1.03 5.28 -0.61
CA GLU A 34 -1.71 6.39 0.01
C GLU A 34 -2.92 5.93 0.83
N LEU A 35 -3.64 4.94 0.33
CA LEU A 35 -4.81 4.42 1.04
C LEU A 35 -4.46 3.93 2.45
N ALA A 36 -3.25 3.43 2.64
CA ALA A 36 -2.83 2.93 3.94
C ALA A 36 -2.50 4.06 4.92
N THR A 37 -2.46 5.29 4.45
CA THR A 37 -2.17 6.44 5.31
C THR A 37 -3.44 7.14 5.80
N ARG A 38 -4.60 6.56 5.53
CA ARG A 38 -5.90 7.11 5.91
C ARG A 38 -6.57 6.23 6.96
N GLY A 39 -7.55 6.79 7.64
CA GLY A 39 -8.36 6.05 8.58
C GLY A 39 -7.80 6.06 10.00
N ILE A 40 -8.54 5.41 10.88
CA ILE A 40 -8.21 5.44 12.30
C ILE A 40 -6.95 4.66 12.66
N HIS A 41 -6.56 3.73 11.79
CA HIS A 41 -5.34 2.94 12.02
C HIS A 41 -4.17 3.45 11.20
N ALA A 42 -4.29 4.66 10.64
CA ALA A 42 -3.29 5.19 9.74
C ALA A 42 -2.03 5.66 10.46
N HIS A 43 -2.15 5.95 11.73
CA HIS A 43 -1.03 6.48 12.51
C HIS A 43 -0.44 5.40 13.38
N THR A 44 0.87 5.29 13.33
CA THR A 44 1.62 4.39 14.19
C THR A 44 2.65 5.21 14.93
N ARG A 45 2.70 5.07 16.24
CA ARG A 45 3.65 5.79 17.05
C ARG A 45 5.07 5.43 16.64
N GLY A 46 5.89 6.44 16.47
CA GLY A 46 7.27 6.22 16.06
C GLY A 46 7.48 6.12 14.57
N VAL A 47 6.44 6.32 13.78
CA VAL A 47 6.53 6.27 12.31
C VAL A 47 6.20 7.64 11.74
N ALA A 48 7.07 8.16 10.90
CA ALA A 48 6.83 9.38 10.14
C ALA A 48 6.53 9.00 8.69
N VAL A 49 5.48 9.59 8.14
CA VAL A 49 5.07 9.34 6.76
C VAL A 49 5.36 10.59 5.94
N ARG A 50 6.06 10.40 4.82
CA ARG A 50 6.42 11.49 3.93
C ARG A 50 6.02 11.16 2.51
N PRO A 51 5.38 12.07 1.79
CA PRO A 51 5.09 11.85 0.38
C PRO A 51 6.38 11.97 -0.44
N PHE A 52 6.38 11.29 -1.57
CA PHE A 52 7.47 11.44 -2.52
C PHE A 52 7.42 12.82 -3.17
N ALA A 53 8.60 13.31 -3.53
CA ALA A 53 8.68 14.46 -4.42
C ALA A 53 8.16 14.07 -5.79
N LYS A 54 7.62 15.03 -6.50
CA LYS A 54 7.12 14.77 -7.86
C LYS A 54 8.27 14.51 -8.83
N PRO A 55 8.09 13.60 -9.79
CA PRO A 55 6.87 12.81 -10.02
C PRO A 55 6.71 11.70 -9.00
N THR A 56 5.50 11.55 -8.50
CA THR A 56 5.20 10.57 -7.48
C THR A 56 4.96 9.20 -8.11
N PRO A 57 5.58 8.14 -7.60
CA PRO A 57 5.27 6.79 -8.07
C PRO A 57 3.80 6.47 -7.83
N THR A 58 3.21 5.75 -8.78
CA THR A 58 1.82 5.34 -8.67
C THR A 58 1.70 3.88 -9.02
N ARG A 59 0.57 3.31 -8.68
CA ARG A 59 0.23 1.95 -9.10
C ARG A 59 -1.24 1.90 -9.46
N THR A 60 -1.56 0.95 -10.33
CA THR A 60 -2.93 0.74 -10.76
C THR A 60 -3.52 -0.41 -9.95
N ILE A 61 -4.70 -0.20 -9.41
CA ILE A 61 -5.46 -1.24 -8.74
C ILE A 61 -6.53 -1.71 -9.69
N GLY A 62 -6.57 -3.01 -9.96
CA GLY A 62 -7.52 -3.59 -10.87
C GLY A 62 -8.31 -4.69 -10.20
N ALA A 63 -9.51 -4.92 -10.69
CA ALA A 63 -10.34 -6.03 -10.25
C ALA A 63 -10.16 -7.19 -11.21
N ILE A 64 -9.99 -8.39 -10.66
CA ILE A 64 -9.79 -9.60 -11.44
C ILE A 64 -10.80 -10.63 -10.99
N TRP A 65 -11.46 -11.27 -11.95
CA TRP A 65 -12.36 -12.36 -11.61
C TRP A 65 -12.32 -13.42 -12.70
N ARG A 66 -12.80 -14.61 -12.33
CA ARG A 66 -12.82 -15.72 -13.27
C ARG A 66 -13.88 -15.46 -14.34
N LYS A 67 -13.49 -15.60 -15.59
CA LYS A 67 -14.35 -15.32 -16.73
C LYS A 67 -15.65 -16.14 -16.68
N SER A 68 -15.57 -17.35 -16.14
CA SER A 68 -16.72 -18.25 -16.05
C SER A 68 -17.48 -18.12 -14.74
N SER A 69 -17.19 -17.12 -13.93
CA SER A 69 -17.86 -16.94 -12.65
C SER A 69 -19.36 -16.73 -12.89
N PRO A 70 -20.23 -17.46 -12.17
CA PRO A 70 -21.66 -17.20 -12.26
C PRO A 70 -22.08 -15.85 -11.70
N ARG A 71 -21.18 -15.19 -10.98
CA ARG A 71 -21.44 -13.87 -10.38
C ARG A 71 -20.80 -12.74 -11.16
N HIS A 72 -20.42 -12.96 -12.40
CA HIS A 72 -19.65 -11.96 -13.13
C HIS A 72 -20.40 -10.63 -13.25
N LEU A 73 -21.71 -10.65 -13.38
CA LEU A 73 -22.48 -9.41 -13.46
C LEU A 73 -22.42 -8.63 -12.16
N ALA A 74 -22.58 -9.33 -11.03
CA ALA A 74 -22.50 -8.68 -9.72
C ALA A 74 -21.10 -8.12 -9.49
N ILE A 75 -20.07 -8.85 -9.89
CA ILE A 75 -18.69 -8.39 -9.75
C ILE A 75 -18.45 -7.14 -10.59
N GLU A 76 -18.96 -7.13 -11.81
CA GLU A 76 -18.84 -5.97 -12.68
C GLU A 76 -19.52 -4.75 -12.09
N GLN A 77 -20.69 -4.93 -11.47
CA GLN A 77 -21.37 -3.83 -10.81
C GLN A 77 -20.57 -3.28 -9.65
N VAL A 78 -19.99 -4.14 -8.83
CA VAL A 78 -19.13 -3.70 -7.72
C VAL A 78 -17.92 -2.96 -8.25
N ALA A 79 -17.27 -3.49 -9.29
CA ALA A 79 -16.10 -2.85 -9.87
C ALA A 79 -16.46 -1.47 -10.42
N GLN A 80 -17.63 -1.34 -11.02
CA GLN A 80 -18.08 -0.06 -11.56
C GLN A 80 -18.30 0.96 -10.45
N VAL A 81 -18.90 0.55 -9.33
CA VAL A 81 -19.10 1.44 -8.18
C VAL A 81 -17.76 1.93 -7.66
N ILE A 82 -16.81 1.04 -7.51
CA ILE A 82 -15.48 1.42 -7.05
C ILE A 82 -14.83 2.41 -8.01
N ARG A 83 -14.96 2.15 -9.32
CA ARG A 83 -14.40 3.05 -10.32
C ARG A 83 -15.00 4.45 -10.26
N GLU A 84 -16.30 4.52 -10.07
CA GLU A 84 -17.02 5.80 -10.05
C GLU A 84 -16.72 6.61 -8.80
N HIS A 85 -16.59 5.94 -7.67
CA HIS A 85 -16.40 6.61 -6.40
C HIS A 85 -14.93 6.68 -5.97
N GLY A 86 -14.06 5.95 -6.64
CA GLY A 86 -12.65 5.91 -6.34
C GLY A 86 -12.33 5.11 -5.09
N LEU A 87 -11.11 5.09 -4.77
CA LEU A 87 -10.61 4.44 -3.56
C LEU A 87 -10.06 5.46 -2.60
#